data_1f12861fcc9c5df9318e7abb23afcbdd
#
_entry.id   1f12861fcc9c5df9318e7abb23afcbdd
#
_cell.length_a   1.000
_cell.length_b   1.000
_cell.length_c   1.000
_cell.angle_alpha   90.00
_cell.angle_beta   90.00
_cell.angle_gamma   90.00
#
_symmetry.space_group_name_H-M   'P 1'
#
loop_
_entity.id
_entity.type
_entity.pdbx_description
1 polymer ?
#
loop_
_entity_poly.entity_id
_entity_poly.type
_entity_poly.pdbx_seq_one_letter_code
_entity_poly.pdbx_strand_id
1 'polypeptide(L)'
;MINTMGIIYTTKDDLTLREMTASRAVAALPVAGRYRMIDFVLSNMVNSGVRNVGVIMQKNYHSLMDHLGSGKEWDLHTRNDGLRILPPFLTRENVGEYSGNIDALRSNAGFLRRSRQEYVILSASHTVFNTTYYDMLAEHIRSNADITMMYVKARPSDIDYSVASNESHAFADIDETGRVLEIEVNPNVASYPNYLMDVIIVKRTLLLHLVDQAYSHGMHDMKAGLLRVQGYEFKGYHRRIETVKSYFGFNMDVINSDVRQELFKKNPVYTKVRDEVPARYYPGAKVENSLVADGCEIAGTVENS
;
A
#
# COMPACT_ATOMS: atom_id res chain seq x y z
N MET A 1 21.04 -3.35 -10.57
CA MET A 1 19.76 -4.01 -10.27
C MET A 1 19.57 -3.96 -8.76
N ILE A 2 18.45 -3.47 -8.27
CA ILE A 2 18.19 -3.39 -6.82
C ILE A 2 18.07 -4.81 -6.25
N ASN A 3 18.89 -5.14 -5.24
CA ASN A 3 18.83 -6.43 -4.55
C ASN A 3 17.70 -6.43 -3.49
N THR A 4 16.47 -6.21 -3.97
CA THR A 4 15.31 -5.94 -3.12
C THR A 4 14.10 -6.74 -3.57
N MET A 5 13.36 -7.30 -2.62
CA MET A 5 12.05 -7.91 -2.82
C MET A 5 10.95 -7.03 -2.20
N GLY A 6 9.71 -7.24 -2.65
CA GLY A 6 8.54 -6.56 -2.11
C GLY A 6 7.61 -7.48 -1.35
N ILE A 7 6.99 -6.98 -0.29
CA ILE A 7 5.83 -7.60 0.35
C ILE A 7 4.75 -6.54 0.48
N ILE A 8 3.58 -6.84 -0.06
CA ILE A 8 2.40 -6.00 0.02
C ILE A 8 1.42 -6.65 0.98
N TYR A 9 0.99 -5.89 1.98
CA TYR A 9 -0.13 -6.28 2.84
C TYR A 9 -1.43 -5.79 2.25
N THR A 10 -2.40 -6.69 2.15
CA THR A 10 -3.77 -6.26 2.03
C THR A 10 -4.32 -6.04 3.44
N THR A 11 -4.95 -4.90 3.66
CA THR A 11 -5.52 -4.55 4.95
C THR A 11 -6.71 -5.44 5.30
N LYS A 12 -7.07 -5.55 6.57
CA LYS A 12 -8.30 -6.22 7.00
C LYS A 12 -9.51 -5.51 6.40
N ASP A 13 -10.61 -6.25 6.27
CA ASP A 13 -11.88 -5.68 5.85
C ASP A 13 -12.25 -4.51 6.78
N ASP A 14 -12.38 -3.33 6.21
CA ASP A 14 -12.69 -2.15 6.97
C ASP A 14 -14.21 -1.94 6.99
N LEU A 15 -14.80 -2.05 8.18
CA LEU A 15 -16.23 -1.79 8.39
C LEU A 15 -16.61 -0.35 8.02
N THR A 16 -15.65 0.56 7.95
CA THR A 16 -15.86 1.97 7.60
C THR A 16 -16.06 2.19 6.10
N LEU A 17 -15.61 1.26 5.25
CA LEU A 17 -15.88 1.22 3.81
C LEU A 17 -17.19 0.50 3.46
N ARG A 18 -17.86 -0.07 4.45
CA ARG A 18 -19.21 -0.64 4.35
C ARG A 18 -19.38 -1.62 3.19
N GLU A 19 -20.42 -1.42 2.37
CA GLU A 19 -20.79 -2.29 1.25
C GLU A 19 -19.69 -2.40 0.18
N MET A 20 -18.78 -1.44 0.12
CA MET A 20 -17.70 -1.43 -0.88
C MET A 20 -16.72 -2.58 -0.67
N THR A 21 -16.52 -3.02 0.58
CA THR A 21 -15.62 -4.11 0.96
C THR A 21 -16.34 -5.39 1.36
N ALA A 22 -17.67 -5.42 1.33
CA ALA A 22 -18.48 -6.59 1.70
C ALA A 22 -18.10 -7.86 0.91
N SER A 23 -17.69 -7.73 -0.36
CA SER A 23 -17.34 -8.85 -1.24
C SER A 23 -15.93 -8.80 -1.81
N ARG A 24 -15.12 -7.79 -1.44
CA ARG A 24 -13.77 -7.59 -1.98
C ARG A 24 -12.86 -6.89 -0.99
N ALA A 25 -11.57 -7.22 -1.02
CA ALA A 25 -10.56 -6.52 -0.22
C ALA A 25 -10.40 -5.05 -0.65
N VAL A 26 -9.98 -4.18 0.26
CA VAL A 26 -9.66 -2.76 -0.02
C VAL A 26 -8.68 -2.63 -1.19
N ALA A 27 -7.67 -3.49 -1.26
CA ALA A 27 -6.70 -3.54 -2.36
C ALA A 27 -7.33 -3.73 -3.75
N ALA A 28 -8.54 -4.30 -3.82
CA ALA A 28 -9.29 -4.56 -5.06
C ALA A 28 -10.34 -3.47 -5.38
N LEU A 29 -10.45 -2.41 -4.56
CA LEU A 29 -11.37 -1.31 -4.83
C LEU A 29 -11.02 -0.62 -6.15
N PRO A 30 -11.99 -0.44 -7.05
CA PRO A 30 -11.78 0.30 -8.29
C PRO A 30 -11.62 1.80 -7.98
N VAL A 31 -10.66 2.44 -8.62
CA VAL A 31 -10.33 3.85 -8.43
C VAL A 31 -9.93 4.50 -9.74
N ALA A 32 -10.11 5.80 -9.84
CA ALA A 32 -9.69 6.59 -11.01
C ALA A 32 -10.21 6.03 -12.35
N GLY A 33 -11.42 5.47 -12.37
CA GLY A 33 -12.11 4.97 -13.55
C GLY A 33 -11.67 3.64 -14.11
N ARG A 34 -10.40 3.19 -13.91
CA ARG A 34 -9.89 1.94 -14.49
C ARG A 34 -8.90 1.15 -13.61
N TYR A 35 -8.32 1.78 -12.60
CA TYR A 35 -7.31 1.17 -11.72
C TYR A 35 -7.94 0.50 -10.52
N ARG A 36 -7.14 -0.28 -9.79
CA ARG A 36 -7.44 -0.73 -8.43
C ARG A 36 -6.36 -0.23 -7.47
N MET A 37 -6.68 -0.18 -6.20
CA MET A 37 -5.75 0.31 -5.16
C MET A 37 -4.38 -0.36 -5.23
N ILE A 38 -4.34 -1.68 -5.42
CA ILE A 38 -3.12 -2.49 -5.50
C ILE A 38 -2.19 -2.09 -6.66
N ASP A 39 -2.74 -1.54 -7.75
CA ASP A 39 -1.99 -1.21 -8.97
C ASP A 39 -0.91 -0.18 -8.69
N PHE A 40 -1.17 0.79 -7.80
CA PHE A 40 -0.21 1.83 -7.44
C PHE A 40 1.00 1.25 -6.70
N VAL A 41 0.76 0.43 -5.69
CA VAL A 41 1.84 -0.18 -4.89
C VAL A 41 2.67 -1.16 -5.74
N LEU A 42 2.02 -2.00 -6.55
CA LEU A 42 2.72 -2.90 -7.47
C LEU A 42 3.54 -2.11 -8.50
N SER A 43 2.97 -1.05 -9.06
CA SER A 43 3.67 -0.21 -10.05
C SER A 43 4.87 0.50 -9.41
N ASN A 44 4.74 1.00 -8.19
CA ASN A 44 5.87 1.59 -7.46
C ASN A 44 7.01 0.57 -7.28
N MET A 45 6.69 -0.69 -6.96
CA MET A 45 7.68 -1.75 -6.82
C MET A 45 8.38 -2.07 -8.13
N VAL A 46 7.63 -2.31 -9.21
CA VAL A 46 8.23 -2.68 -10.50
C VAL A 46 8.98 -1.52 -11.15
N ASN A 47 8.51 -0.29 -11.01
CA ASN A 47 9.21 0.92 -11.43
C ASN A 47 10.53 1.12 -10.65
N SER A 48 10.62 0.55 -9.45
CA SER A 48 11.85 0.52 -8.65
C SER A 48 12.75 -0.67 -8.97
N GLY A 49 12.42 -1.47 -9.99
CA GLY A 49 13.22 -2.65 -10.39
C GLY A 49 13.02 -3.86 -9.47
N VAL A 50 12.03 -3.85 -8.58
CA VAL A 50 11.67 -5.02 -7.75
C VAL A 50 10.97 -6.04 -8.64
N ARG A 51 11.49 -7.28 -8.67
CA ARG A 51 10.99 -8.37 -9.52
C ARG A 51 10.47 -9.57 -8.75
N ASN A 52 10.62 -9.59 -7.43
CA ASN A 52 10.11 -10.63 -6.54
C ASN A 52 9.15 -9.98 -5.55
N VAL A 53 7.86 -10.16 -5.72
CA VAL A 53 6.81 -9.50 -4.93
C VAL A 53 5.85 -10.52 -4.37
N GLY A 54 5.68 -10.53 -3.05
CA GLY A 54 4.66 -11.28 -2.34
C GLY A 54 3.48 -10.39 -1.98
N VAL A 55 2.26 -10.84 -2.25
CA VAL A 55 1.03 -10.15 -1.82
C VAL A 55 0.35 -11.02 -0.77
N ILE A 56 0.42 -10.59 0.49
CA ILE A 56 -0.25 -11.25 1.60
C ILE A 56 -1.71 -10.86 1.58
N MET A 57 -2.58 -11.85 1.45
CA MET A 57 -4.01 -11.67 1.33
C MET A 57 -4.72 -11.90 2.66
N GLN A 58 -5.84 -11.23 2.83
CA GLN A 58 -6.80 -11.37 3.92
C GLN A 58 -8.12 -11.95 3.35
N LYS A 59 -9.23 -11.78 4.05
CA LYS A 59 -10.58 -12.14 3.55
C LYS A 59 -10.92 -11.46 2.21
N ASN A 60 -11.94 -11.95 1.55
CA ASN A 60 -12.54 -11.38 0.33
C ASN A 60 -11.54 -11.19 -0.84
N TYR A 61 -10.53 -12.04 -0.92
CA TYR A 61 -9.41 -11.89 -1.86
C TYR A 61 -9.68 -12.36 -3.30
N HIS A 62 -10.81 -13.01 -3.59
CA HIS A 62 -11.09 -13.56 -4.93
C HIS A 62 -10.99 -12.52 -6.03
N SER A 63 -11.67 -11.38 -5.87
CA SER A 63 -11.61 -10.27 -6.83
C SER A 63 -10.21 -9.71 -7.02
N LEU A 64 -9.37 -9.76 -5.97
CA LEU A 64 -7.97 -9.34 -6.04
C LEU A 64 -7.13 -10.38 -6.80
N MET A 65 -7.31 -11.66 -6.53
CA MET A 65 -6.64 -12.74 -7.27
C MET A 65 -6.95 -12.69 -8.76
N ASP A 66 -8.23 -12.50 -9.13
CA ASP A 66 -8.63 -12.36 -10.53
C ASP A 66 -7.97 -11.18 -11.21
N HIS A 67 -7.82 -10.06 -10.49
CA HIS A 67 -7.17 -8.87 -11.02
C HIS A 67 -5.66 -9.09 -11.22
N LEU A 68 -5.00 -9.63 -10.23
CA LEU A 68 -3.55 -9.87 -10.25
C LEU A 68 -3.15 -10.95 -11.28
N GLY A 69 -3.97 -11.99 -11.43
CA GLY A 69 -3.69 -13.09 -12.35
C GLY A 69 -2.29 -13.66 -12.15
N SER A 70 -1.52 -13.73 -13.23
CA SER A 70 -0.12 -14.17 -13.21
C SER A 70 0.89 -13.02 -12.94
N GLY A 71 0.44 -11.79 -12.78
CA GLY A 71 1.31 -10.61 -12.67
C GLY A 71 1.87 -10.12 -14.02
N LYS A 72 1.32 -10.58 -15.15
CA LYS A 72 1.79 -10.24 -16.51
C LYS A 72 1.80 -8.73 -16.75
N GLU A 73 0.79 -8.02 -16.30
CA GLU A 73 0.63 -6.58 -16.53
C GLU A 73 1.75 -5.75 -15.86
N TRP A 74 2.37 -6.30 -14.82
CA TRP A 74 3.50 -5.70 -14.09
C TRP A 74 4.84 -6.36 -14.45
N ASP A 75 4.90 -7.19 -15.51
CA ASP A 75 6.10 -7.96 -15.87
C ASP A 75 6.64 -8.83 -14.70
N LEU A 76 5.73 -9.37 -13.89
CA LEU A 76 6.02 -10.22 -12.73
C LEU A 76 5.64 -11.69 -12.95
N HIS A 77 5.53 -12.15 -14.19
CA HIS A 77 5.15 -13.55 -14.55
C HIS A 77 6.37 -14.47 -14.76
N THR A 78 7.45 -14.21 -14.05
CA THR A 78 8.71 -14.94 -14.21
C THR A 78 8.76 -16.22 -13.39
N ARG A 79 9.56 -17.22 -13.83
CA ARG A 79 9.62 -18.54 -13.20
C ARG A 79 10.29 -18.55 -11.83
N ASN A 80 11.37 -17.81 -11.65
CA ASN A 80 12.20 -17.87 -10.44
C ASN A 80 11.83 -16.82 -9.40
N ASP A 81 11.52 -15.60 -9.85
CA ASP A 81 10.99 -14.49 -9.09
C ASP A 81 9.53 -14.23 -9.53
N GLY A 82 9.02 -13.01 -9.41
CA GLY A 82 7.71 -12.63 -9.90
C GLY A 82 6.69 -12.43 -8.81
N LEU A 83 5.42 -12.39 -9.21
CA LEU A 83 4.31 -12.21 -8.28
C LEU A 83 3.98 -13.52 -7.57
N ARG A 84 3.92 -13.46 -6.24
CA ARG A 84 3.48 -14.56 -5.39
C ARG A 84 2.27 -14.14 -4.58
N ILE A 85 1.17 -14.81 -4.78
CA ILE A 85 -0.02 -14.67 -3.96
C ILE A 85 0.17 -15.52 -2.73
N LEU A 86 0.04 -14.90 -1.56
CA LEU A 86 0.23 -15.49 -0.24
C LEU A 86 -1.13 -15.48 0.50
N PRO A 87 -2.00 -16.47 0.22
CA PRO A 87 -3.32 -16.53 0.86
C PRO A 87 -3.19 -16.86 2.34
N PRO A 88 -4.23 -16.55 3.16
CA PRO A 88 -4.21 -16.92 4.56
C PRO A 88 -4.21 -18.44 4.71
N PHE A 89 -3.35 -18.94 5.61
CA PHE A 89 -3.34 -20.36 5.94
C PHE A 89 -4.53 -20.69 6.84
N LEU A 90 -5.36 -21.64 6.37
CA LEU A 90 -6.41 -22.22 7.19
C LEU A 90 -5.80 -23.34 8.04
N THR A 91 -5.67 -23.13 9.33
CA THR A 91 -5.36 -24.16 10.32
C THR A 91 -6.55 -24.32 11.26
N ARG A 92 -6.55 -25.39 12.10
CA ARG A 92 -7.58 -25.53 13.14
C ARG A 92 -7.65 -24.35 14.12
N GLU A 93 -6.53 -23.61 14.27
CA GLU A 93 -6.38 -22.50 15.18
C GLU A 93 -6.53 -21.13 14.49
N ASN A 94 -6.40 -21.10 13.14
CA ASN A 94 -6.49 -19.88 12.35
C ASN A 94 -7.60 -20.02 11.31
N VAL A 95 -8.69 -19.31 11.52
CA VAL A 95 -9.93 -19.35 10.70
C VAL A 95 -9.82 -18.46 9.45
N GLY A 96 -8.58 -18.16 8.97
CA GLY A 96 -8.35 -17.39 7.75
C GLY A 96 -8.15 -15.89 7.96
N GLU A 97 -7.96 -15.45 9.20
CA GLU A 97 -7.58 -14.07 9.53
C GLU A 97 -6.27 -14.05 10.31
N TYR A 98 -5.39 -13.12 9.93
CA TYR A 98 -4.20 -12.82 10.73
C TYR A 98 -4.55 -11.83 11.83
N SER A 99 -3.98 -12.03 13.03
CA SER A 99 -4.16 -11.09 14.14
C SER A 99 -3.43 -9.75 13.93
N GLY A 100 -2.45 -9.72 13.01
CA GLY A 100 -1.68 -8.52 12.67
C GLY A 100 -0.64 -8.81 11.59
N ASN A 101 0.07 -7.76 11.18
CA ASN A 101 1.07 -7.84 10.09
C ASN A 101 2.23 -8.80 10.41
N ILE A 102 2.66 -8.88 11.68
CA ILE A 102 3.73 -9.81 12.10
C ILE A 102 3.25 -11.26 12.00
N ASP A 103 2.01 -11.54 12.40
CA ASP A 103 1.43 -12.88 12.27
C ASP A 103 1.30 -13.30 10.80
N ALA A 104 0.90 -12.38 9.94
CA ALA A 104 0.84 -12.57 8.50
C ALA A 104 2.23 -12.85 7.90
N LEU A 105 3.26 -12.13 8.32
CA LEU A 105 4.66 -12.36 7.90
C LEU A 105 5.18 -13.71 8.38
N ARG A 106 4.91 -14.07 9.63
CA ARG A 106 5.31 -15.35 10.22
C ARG A 106 4.73 -16.52 9.45
N SER A 107 3.43 -16.48 9.17
CA SER A 107 2.74 -17.51 8.39
C SER A 107 3.33 -17.65 6.99
N ASN A 108 3.89 -16.57 6.44
CA ASN A 108 4.52 -16.52 5.13
C ASN A 108 6.07 -16.46 5.16
N ALA A 109 6.71 -16.73 6.31
CA ALA A 109 8.16 -16.67 6.46
C ALA A 109 8.92 -17.61 5.49
N GLY A 110 8.28 -18.67 5.01
CA GLY A 110 8.80 -19.54 3.98
C GLY A 110 9.11 -18.81 2.66
N PHE A 111 8.33 -17.79 2.28
CA PHE A 111 8.61 -16.95 1.13
C PHE A 111 9.87 -16.11 1.36
N LEU A 112 10.01 -15.46 2.51
CA LEU A 112 11.21 -14.71 2.90
C LEU A 112 12.45 -15.58 2.93
N ARG A 113 12.37 -16.80 3.50
CA ARG A 113 13.53 -17.73 3.62
C ARG A 113 14.01 -18.22 2.26
N ARG A 114 13.12 -18.45 1.30
CA ARG A 114 13.48 -18.89 -0.07
C ARG A 114 13.98 -17.75 -0.95
N SER A 115 13.68 -16.50 -0.62
CA SER A 115 14.11 -15.33 -1.38
C SER A 115 15.60 -15.07 -1.19
N ARG A 116 16.23 -14.52 -2.22
CA ARG A 116 17.70 -14.27 -2.26
C ARG A 116 18.06 -12.80 -2.07
N GLN A 117 17.09 -11.92 -2.20
CA GLN A 117 17.26 -10.48 -2.09
C GLN A 117 17.70 -10.08 -0.68
N GLU A 118 18.53 -9.06 -0.58
CA GLU A 118 19.09 -8.57 0.69
C GLU A 118 18.09 -7.72 1.46
N TYR A 119 17.35 -6.86 0.74
CA TYR A 119 16.39 -5.93 1.34
C TYR A 119 14.95 -6.32 1.04
N VAL A 120 14.06 -5.93 1.94
CA VAL A 120 12.63 -6.11 1.80
C VAL A 120 11.96 -4.75 1.89
N ILE A 121 11.11 -4.43 0.92
CA ILE A 121 10.17 -3.32 0.99
C ILE A 121 8.84 -3.91 1.46
N LEU A 122 8.37 -3.45 2.61
CA LEU A 122 7.04 -3.74 3.12
C LEU A 122 6.14 -2.55 2.79
N SER A 123 4.98 -2.78 2.21
CA SER A 123 4.04 -1.70 1.90
C SER A 123 2.60 -2.16 2.09
N ALA A 124 1.80 -1.34 2.74
CA ALA A 124 0.35 -1.53 2.78
C ALA A 124 -0.30 -1.09 1.45
N SER A 125 -1.49 -1.62 1.15
CA SER A 125 -2.20 -1.39 -0.10
C SER A 125 -3.33 -0.36 -0.02
N HIS A 126 -3.53 0.26 1.14
CA HIS A 126 -4.63 1.21 1.37
C HIS A 126 -4.26 2.69 1.10
N THR A 127 -3.00 2.97 0.76
CA THR A 127 -2.53 4.31 0.43
C THR A 127 -2.17 4.41 -1.04
N VAL A 128 -2.74 5.40 -1.73
CA VAL A 128 -2.42 5.73 -3.12
C VAL A 128 -1.34 6.79 -3.16
N PHE A 129 -0.26 6.52 -3.87
CA PHE A 129 0.84 7.44 -4.18
C PHE A 129 1.66 6.88 -5.33
N ASN A 130 2.47 7.71 -5.99
CA ASN A 130 3.35 7.30 -7.07
C ASN A 130 4.79 7.68 -6.75
N THR A 131 5.67 6.69 -6.67
CA THR A 131 7.10 6.86 -6.37
C THR A 131 7.95 5.74 -6.94
N THR A 132 9.27 5.93 -6.86
CA THR A 132 10.24 4.83 -6.89
C THR A 132 10.95 4.76 -5.55
N TYR A 133 11.38 3.56 -5.16
CA TYR A 133 12.03 3.33 -3.87
C TYR A 133 13.57 3.47 -3.94
N TYR A 134 14.13 3.95 -5.07
CA TYR A 134 15.59 4.10 -5.24
C TYR A 134 16.20 5.01 -4.19
N ASP A 135 15.63 6.21 -4.03
CA ASP A 135 16.16 7.22 -3.11
C ASP A 135 15.99 6.78 -1.65
N MET A 136 14.84 6.17 -1.32
CA MET A 136 14.60 5.62 0.02
C MET A 136 15.59 4.50 0.35
N LEU A 137 15.89 3.60 -0.59
CA LEU A 137 16.88 2.55 -0.40
C LEU A 137 18.32 3.12 -0.31
N ALA A 138 18.64 4.12 -1.13
CA ALA A 138 19.93 4.80 -1.04
C ALA A 138 20.11 5.46 0.33
N GLU A 139 19.08 6.10 0.85
CA GLU A 139 19.07 6.68 2.20
C GLU A 139 19.22 5.61 3.29
N HIS A 140 18.51 4.49 3.17
CA HIS A 140 18.61 3.34 4.08
C HIS A 140 20.07 2.83 4.18
N ILE A 141 20.73 2.68 3.03
CA ILE A 141 22.13 2.22 2.97
C ILE A 141 23.08 3.30 3.50
N ARG A 142 22.90 4.57 3.10
CA ARG A 142 23.75 5.69 3.50
C ARG A 142 23.72 5.93 5.01
N SER A 143 22.54 5.87 5.62
CA SER A 143 22.37 6.07 7.06
C SER A 143 22.77 4.84 7.89
N ASN A 144 23.10 3.73 7.23
CA ASN A 144 23.31 2.44 7.88
C ASN A 144 22.17 2.08 8.84
N ALA A 145 20.93 2.37 8.40
CA ALA A 145 19.74 2.10 9.19
C ALA A 145 19.44 0.60 9.25
N ASP A 146 18.85 0.15 10.34
CA ASP A 146 18.27 -1.18 10.47
C ASP A 146 16.88 -1.21 9.81
N ILE A 147 16.12 -0.12 9.98
CA ILE A 147 14.78 0.08 9.42
C ILE A 147 14.70 1.50 8.87
N THR A 148 14.13 1.68 7.68
CA THR A 148 13.75 2.99 7.16
C THR A 148 12.25 3.02 6.96
N MET A 149 11.59 4.07 7.48
CA MET A 149 10.15 4.27 7.41
C MET A 149 9.83 5.50 6.55
N MET A 150 8.91 5.34 5.61
CA MET A 150 8.42 6.46 4.81
C MET A 150 7.38 7.25 5.60
N TYR A 151 7.50 8.57 5.58
CA TYR A 151 6.54 9.46 6.23
C TYR A 151 6.20 10.67 5.37
N VAL A 152 5.11 11.32 5.71
CA VAL A 152 4.70 12.62 5.18
C VAL A 152 4.51 13.58 6.34
N LYS A 153 4.76 14.87 6.08
CA LYS A 153 4.36 15.90 7.03
C LYS A 153 2.87 16.12 6.92
N ALA A 154 2.15 15.79 7.96
CA ALA A 154 0.71 15.95 8.05
C ALA A 154 0.38 16.89 9.21
N ARG A 155 -0.62 17.76 9.00
CA ARG A 155 -1.21 18.48 10.13
C ARG A 155 -2.11 17.52 10.89
N PRO A 156 -2.08 17.49 12.22
CA PRO A 156 -3.00 16.65 13.00
C PRO A 156 -4.48 16.85 12.63
N SER A 157 -4.85 18.09 12.22
CA SER A 157 -6.20 18.43 11.74
C SER A 157 -6.62 17.77 10.43
N ASP A 158 -5.67 17.28 9.63
CA ASP A 158 -5.94 16.70 8.32
C ASP A 158 -6.30 15.20 8.42
N ILE A 159 -6.17 14.63 9.62
CA ILE A 159 -6.42 13.22 9.89
C ILE A 159 -7.68 13.10 10.72
N ASP A 160 -8.63 12.32 10.21
CA ASP A 160 -9.90 12.06 10.92
C ASP A 160 -9.71 10.93 11.94
N TYR A 161 -9.36 11.29 13.18
CA TYR A 161 -9.19 10.36 14.29
C TYR A 161 -10.51 9.77 14.80
N SER A 162 -11.66 10.32 14.37
CA SER A 162 -12.98 9.84 14.82
C SER A 162 -13.37 8.51 14.19
N VAL A 163 -12.66 8.12 13.16
CA VAL A 163 -12.89 6.84 12.48
C VAL A 163 -12.12 5.77 13.22
N ALA A 164 -12.84 4.90 13.93
CA ALA A 164 -12.30 3.66 14.46
C ALA A 164 -11.98 2.72 13.27
N SER A 165 -10.90 3.02 12.54
CA SER A 165 -10.41 2.12 11.51
C SER A 165 -9.67 0.96 12.17
N ASN A 166 -9.74 -0.22 11.57
CA ASN A 166 -8.95 -1.38 12.01
C ASN A 166 -7.45 -1.20 11.75
N GLU A 167 -7.07 -0.10 11.10
CA GLU A 167 -5.69 0.23 10.74
C GLU A 167 -5.09 1.21 11.75
N SER A 168 -3.82 1.04 12.02
CA SER A 168 -3.10 1.90 12.95
C SER A 168 -2.66 3.19 12.26
N HIS A 169 -2.92 4.32 12.91
CA HIS A 169 -2.31 5.60 12.57
C HIS A 169 -1.06 5.79 13.42
N ALA A 170 0.08 5.95 12.79
CA ALA A 170 1.34 6.10 13.48
C ALA A 170 2.02 7.43 13.12
N PHE A 171 2.55 8.11 14.14
CA PHE A 171 3.26 9.37 14.01
C PHE A 171 4.64 9.23 14.64
N ALA A 172 5.61 9.93 14.10
CA ALA A 172 6.99 9.82 14.56
C ALA A 172 7.59 11.17 14.93
N ASP A 173 8.35 11.17 16.03
CA ASP A 173 9.34 12.19 16.29
C ASP A 173 10.59 11.86 15.50
N ILE A 174 11.05 12.81 14.67
CA ILE A 174 12.19 12.63 13.78
C ILE A 174 13.13 13.82 13.97
N ASP A 175 14.38 13.54 14.31
CA ASP A 175 15.39 14.57 14.51
C ASP A 175 15.92 15.16 13.19
N GLU A 176 16.80 16.15 13.28
CA GLU A 176 17.40 16.84 12.14
C GLU A 176 18.27 15.91 11.26
N THR A 177 18.72 14.78 11.80
CA THR A 177 19.49 13.77 11.06
C THR A 177 18.59 12.77 10.33
N GLY A 178 17.28 12.88 10.53
CA GLY A 178 16.28 11.97 10.01
C GLY A 178 16.06 10.71 10.86
N ARG A 179 16.68 10.62 12.05
CA ARG A 179 16.51 9.49 12.96
C ARG A 179 15.15 9.57 13.66
N VAL A 180 14.43 8.46 13.67
CA VAL A 180 13.21 8.31 14.45
C VAL A 180 13.55 8.09 15.91
N LEU A 181 13.07 8.99 16.77
CA LEU A 181 13.29 8.98 18.22
C LEU A 181 12.17 8.28 18.96
N GLU A 182 10.92 8.54 18.54
CA GLU A 182 9.71 7.99 19.15
C GLU A 182 8.62 7.77 18.10
N ILE A 183 7.73 6.83 18.36
CA ILE A 183 6.55 6.54 17.52
C ILE A 183 5.32 6.48 18.43
N GLU A 184 4.32 7.29 18.11
CA GLU A 184 2.99 7.24 18.69
C GLU A 184 2.06 6.44 17.78
N VAL A 185 1.35 5.47 18.33
CA VAL A 185 0.37 4.65 17.60
C VAL A 185 -1.03 4.93 18.12
N ASN A 186 -1.94 5.29 17.22
CA ASN A 186 -3.34 5.63 17.50
C ASN A 186 -3.50 6.65 18.65
N PRO A 187 -2.76 7.77 18.64
CA PRO A 187 -2.97 8.80 19.65
C PRO A 187 -4.33 9.47 19.47
N ASN A 188 -4.97 9.89 20.58
CA ASN A 188 -6.19 10.71 20.51
C ASN A 188 -5.93 12.06 19.82
N VAL A 189 -4.75 12.62 20.05
CA VAL A 189 -4.21 13.80 19.35
C VAL A 189 -2.74 13.53 19.12
N ALA A 190 -2.28 13.62 17.86
CA ALA A 190 -0.88 13.40 17.56
C ALA A 190 -0.01 14.52 18.11
N SER A 191 1.06 14.16 18.79
CA SER A 191 2.09 15.10 19.28
C SER A 191 3.11 15.43 18.19
N TYR A 192 3.29 14.53 17.20
CA TYR A 192 4.30 14.65 16.16
C TYR A 192 3.69 14.90 14.78
N PRO A 193 4.34 15.71 13.93
CA PRO A 193 3.82 16.08 12.61
C PRO A 193 4.15 15.06 11.49
N ASN A 194 4.94 14.01 11.79
CA ASN A 194 5.42 13.08 10.77
C ASN A 194 4.55 11.82 10.76
N TYR A 195 3.61 11.77 9.83
CA TYR A 195 2.67 10.65 9.68
C TYR A 195 3.28 9.53 8.85
N LEU A 196 3.36 8.32 9.41
CA LEU A 196 3.94 7.15 8.76
C LEU A 196 3.01 6.59 7.68
N MET A 197 3.57 6.28 6.51
CA MET A 197 2.82 5.82 5.32
C MET A 197 2.69 4.29 5.21
N ASP A 198 3.06 3.53 6.24
CA ASP A 198 3.11 2.06 6.21
C ASP A 198 3.97 1.49 5.07
N VAL A 199 5.06 2.19 4.76
CA VAL A 199 6.11 1.75 3.83
C VAL A 199 7.43 1.67 4.58
N ILE A 200 8.04 0.48 4.57
CA ILE A 200 9.24 0.19 5.35
C ILE A 200 10.27 -0.52 4.47
N ILE A 201 11.55 -0.13 4.62
CA ILE A 201 12.69 -0.88 4.10
C ILE A 201 13.46 -1.49 5.27
N VAL A 202 13.79 -2.77 5.16
CA VAL A 202 14.52 -3.52 6.18
C VAL A 202 15.37 -4.61 5.52
N LYS A 203 16.50 -4.99 6.15
CA LYS A 203 17.25 -6.17 5.72
C LYS A 203 16.43 -7.44 5.93
N ARG A 204 16.40 -8.32 4.93
CA ARG A 204 15.63 -9.58 4.99
C ARG A 204 16.00 -10.46 6.18
N THR A 205 17.29 -10.52 6.51
CA THR A 205 17.78 -11.29 7.67
C THR A 205 17.28 -10.72 9.00
N LEU A 206 17.29 -9.39 9.14
CA LEU A 206 16.74 -8.72 10.31
C LEU A 206 15.23 -8.95 10.41
N LEU A 207 14.49 -8.80 9.30
CA LEU A 207 13.05 -9.04 9.28
C LEU A 207 12.69 -10.45 9.73
N LEU A 208 13.42 -11.48 9.23
CA LEU A 208 13.23 -12.86 9.66
C LEU A 208 13.50 -13.03 11.16
N HIS A 209 14.57 -12.41 11.67
CA HIS A 209 14.89 -12.45 13.10
C HIS A 209 13.77 -11.81 13.95
N LEU A 210 13.26 -10.63 13.55
CA LEU A 210 12.17 -9.95 14.24
C LEU A 210 10.88 -10.78 14.24
N VAL A 211 10.55 -11.41 13.12
CA VAL A 211 9.37 -12.28 12.98
C VAL A 211 9.50 -13.55 13.85
N ASP A 212 10.68 -14.14 13.91
CA ASP A 212 10.94 -15.34 14.73
C ASP A 212 10.96 -14.98 16.24
N GLN A 213 11.50 -13.82 16.63
CA GLN A 213 11.51 -13.34 18.04
C GLN A 213 10.13 -12.95 18.54
N ALA A 214 9.28 -12.30 17.73
CA ALA A 214 7.93 -11.92 18.13
C ALA A 214 7.07 -13.13 18.55
N TYR A 215 7.47 -14.33 18.15
CA TYR A 215 6.83 -15.58 18.59
C TYR A 215 7.23 -16.00 20.01
N SER A 216 8.50 -15.81 20.38
CA SER A 216 9.05 -16.35 21.65
C SER A 216 8.81 -15.43 22.85
N HIS A 217 8.66 -14.12 22.65
CA HIS A 217 8.67 -13.14 23.75
C HIS A 217 7.48 -12.15 23.75
N GLY A 218 6.60 -12.21 22.76
CA GLY A 218 5.58 -11.18 22.56
C GLY A 218 6.18 -9.83 22.11
N MET A 219 5.34 -8.95 21.54
CA MET A 219 5.80 -7.66 20.98
C MET A 219 6.35 -6.67 22.03
N HIS A 220 6.10 -6.90 23.32
CA HIS A 220 6.51 -6.00 24.40
C HIS A 220 8.02 -5.94 24.67
N ASP A 221 8.79 -6.96 24.24
CA ASP A 221 10.24 -7.03 24.51
C ASP A 221 11.11 -6.51 23.36
N MET A 222 10.53 -6.04 22.27
CA MET A 222 11.26 -5.31 21.23
C MET A 222 11.63 -3.92 21.77
N LYS A 223 12.77 -3.85 22.48
CA LYS A 223 13.34 -2.56 22.92
C LYS A 223 13.66 -1.73 21.69
N ALA A 224 12.76 -0.80 21.35
CA ALA A 224 12.90 0.13 20.23
C ALA A 224 14.23 0.90 20.24
N GLY A 225 14.90 1.01 21.37
CA GLY A 225 16.18 1.70 21.52
C GLY A 225 17.41 0.98 20.94
N LEU A 226 17.30 -0.29 20.53
CA LEU A 226 18.44 -1.05 19.97
C LEU A 226 18.54 -0.94 18.45
N LEU A 227 17.47 -0.59 17.74
CA LEU A 227 17.44 -0.50 16.29
C LEU A 227 17.63 0.96 15.85
N ARG A 228 18.44 1.15 14.81
CA ARG A 228 18.55 2.45 14.12
C ARG A 228 17.41 2.58 13.13
N VAL A 229 16.39 3.36 13.49
CA VAL A 229 15.25 3.67 12.64
C VAL A 229 15.45 5.03 11.98
N GLN A 230 15.35 5.08 10.64
CA GLN A 230 15.50 6.28 9.82
C GLN A 230 14.17 6.64 9.19
N GLY A 231 13.80 7.91 9.19
CA GLY A 231 12.68 8.46 8.46
C GLY A 231 13.08 8.83 7.03
N TYR A 232 12.20 8.61 6.06
CA TYR A 232 12.32 9.09 4.70
C TYR A 232 11.07 9.90 4.32
N GLU A 233 11.23 11.20 4.09
CA GLU A 233 10.13 12.11 3.77
C GLU A 233 9.65 11.92 2.33
N PHE A 234 8.38 11.58 2.15
CA PHE A 234 7.70 11.61 0.86
C PHE A 234 7.02 12.96 0.65
N LYS A 235 7.26 13.61 -0.49
CA LYS A 235 6.78 14.97 -0.79
C LYS A 235 5.74 15.04 -1.90
N GLY A 236 5.28 13.90 -2.42
CA GLY A 236 4.30 13.83 -3.50
C GLY A 236 2.85 13.75 -3.00
N TYR A 237 1.93 13.72 -3.96
CA TYR A 237 0.52 13.44 -3.65
C TYR A 237 0.37 12.04 -3.05
N HIS A 238 -0.38 11.97 -1.97
CA HIS A 238 -0.78 10.72 -1.32
C HIS A 238 -2.21 10.82 -0.80
N ARG A 239 -2.90 9.68 -0.77
CA ARG A 239 -4.22 9.58 -0.15
C ARG A 239 -4.41 8.21 0.47
N ARG A 240 -4.71 8.17 1.76
CA ARG A 240 -5.06 6.95 2.47
C ARG A 240 -6.57 6.71 2.37
N ILE A 241 -6.96 5.48 2.01
CA ILE A 241 -8.36 5.11 1.76
C ILE A 241 -8.81 4.18 2.88
N GLU A 242 -9.56 4.73 3.81
CA GLU A 242 -10.08 4.03 4.99
C GLU A 242 -11.59 4.21 5.18
N THR A 243 -12.17 5.22 4.54
CA THR A 243 -13.58 5.54 4.65
C THR A 243 -14.19 5.78 3.28
N VAL A 244 -15.53 5.71 3.19
CA VAL A 244 -16.25 6.11 1.98
C VAL A 244 -15.94 7.56 1.60
N LYS A 245 -15.78 8.45 2.59
CA LYS A 245 -15.40 9.85 2.38
C LYS A 245 -14.00 9.98 1.77
N SER A 246 -13.00 9.26 2.30
CA SER A 246 -11.64 9.30 1.75
C SER A 246 -11.56 8.66 0.36
N TYR A 247 -12.33 7.60 0.11
CA TYR A 247 -12.46 6.99 -1.22
C TYR A 247 -13.09 7.94 -2.23
N PHE A 248 -14.22 8.56 -1.89
CA PHE A 248 -14.87 9.57 -2.73
C PHE A 248 -13.92 10.75 -2.99
N GLY A 249 -13.29 11.28 -1.93
CA GLY A 249 -12.34 12.37 -2.03
C GLY A 249 -11.18 12.07 -2.97
N PHE A 250 -10.63 10.85 -2.94
CA PHE A 250 -9.58 10.45 -3.88
C PHE A 250 -10.05 10.49 -5.34
N ASN A 251 -11.22 9.92 -5.64
CA ASN A 251 -11.75 9.93 -7.01
C ASN A 251 -12.02 11.35 -7.50
N MET A 252 -12.44 12.26 -6.61
CA MET A 252 -12.59 13.68 -6.93
C MET A 252 -11.25 14.39 -7.11
N ASP A 253 -10.23 14.09 -6.27
CA ASP A 253 -8.89 14.64 -6.41
C ASP A 253 -8.28 14.31 -7.79
N VAL A 254 -8.55 13.11 -8.33
CA VAL A 254 -8.04 12.67 -9.64
C VAL A 254 -8.63 13.48 -10.81
N ILE A 255 -9.73 14.20 -10.62
CA ILE A 255 -10.26 15.14 -11.63
C ILE A 255 -9.31 16.34 -11.79
N ASN A 256 -8.56 16.70 -10.75
CA ASN A 256 -7.55 17.75 -10.81
C ASN A 256 -6.36 17.33 -11.68
N SER A 257 -5.96 18.23 -12.62
CA SER A 257 -4.85 17.96 -13.55
C SER A 257 -3.51 17.74 -12.86
N ASP A 258 -3.24 18.45 -11.77
CA ASP A 258 -1.96 18.38 -11.05
C ASP A 258 -1.82 17.05 -10.32
N VAL A 259 -2.89 16.58 -9.67
CA VAL A 259 -2.95 15.26 -9.05
C VAL A 259 -2.76 14.15 -10.10
N ARG A 260 -3.41 14.28 -11.28
CA ARG A 260 -3.20 13.32 -12.37
C ARG A 260 -1.77 13.31 -12.89
N GLN A 261 -1.13 14.46 -12.98
CA GLN A 261 0.26 14.53 -13.40
C GLN A 261 1.19 13.81 -12.41
N GLU A 262 1.01 14.03 -11.11
CA GLU A 262 1.78 13.35 -10.08
C GLU A 262 1.54 11.84 -10.06
N LEU A 263 0.28 11.41 -10.17
CA LEU A 263 -0.08 10.00 -10.05
C LEU A 263 0.22 9.16 -11.30
N PHE A 264 0.13 9.74 -12.51
CA PHE A 264 0.14 8.93 -13.73
C PHE A 264 1.22 9.32 -14.75
N LYS A 265 1.84 10.51 -14.63
CA LYS A 265 2.88 10.93 -15.59
C LYS A 265 4.30 10.81 -15.05
N LYS A 266 4.48 10.82 -13.74
CA LYS A 266 5.81 10.72 -13.11
C LYS A 266 6.42 9.34 -13.34
N ASN A 267 5.67 8.31 -12.99
CA ASN A 267 6.00 6.91 -13.30
C ASN A 267 4.73 6.22 -13.81
N PRO A 268 4.82 5.27 -14.75
CA PRO A 268 3.65 4.56 -15.26
C PRO A 268 2.97 3.75 -14.15
N VAL A 269 1.64 3.79 -14.12
CA VAL A 269 0.83 2.92 -13.28
C VAL A 269 0.24 1.83 -14.17
N TYR A 270 0.67 0.60 -13.94
CA TYR A 270 0.19 -0.57 -14.68
C TYR A 270 -1.08 -1.10 -14.05
N THR A 271 -1.96 -1.65 -14.86
CA THR A 271 -3.21 -2.28 -14.43
C THR A 271 -3.61 -3.39 -15.39
N LYS A 272 -4.44 -4.31 -14.93
CA LYS A 272 -5.05 -5.30 -15.82
C LYS A 272 -6.03 -4.61 -16.75
N VAL A 273 -5.71 -4.61 -18.03
CA VAL A 273 -6.62 -4.11 -19.06
C VAL A 273 -7.78 -5.09 -19.19
N ARG A 274 -9.01 -4.57 -19.18
CA ARG A 274 -10.21 -5.31 -19.52
C ARG A 274 -10.58 -5.01 -20.96
N ASP A 275 -11.02 -6.02 -21.70
CA ASP A 275 -11.56 -5.86 -23.05
C ASP A 275 -12.99 -5.34 -22.96
N GLU A 276 -13.17 -4.16 -22.41
CA GLU A 276 -14.44 -3.44 -22.31
C GLU A 276 -14.67 -2.62 -23.57
N VAL A 277 -15.94 -2.41 -23.95
CA VAL A 277 -16.26 -1.50 -25.05
C VAL A 277 -15.96 -0.05 -24.67
N PRO A 278 -15.59 0.83 -25.61
CA PRO A 278 -15.41 2.25 -25.33
C PRO A 278 -16.67 2.89 -24.75
N ALA A 279 -16.49 3.94 -23.96
CA ALA A 279 -17.62 4.72 -23.45
C ALA A 279 -18.44 5.31 -24.60
N ARG A 280 -19.76 5.20 -24.52
CA ARG A 280 -20.72 5.68 -25.55
C ARG A 280 -21.44 6.94 -25.07
N TYR A 281 -21.46 7.94 -25.92
CA TYR A 281 -22.18 9.21 -25.67
C TYR A 281 -23.38 9.30 -26.63
N TYR A 282 -24.57 9.40 -26.08
CA TYR A 282 -25.79 9.54 -26.85
C TYR A 282 -25.98 10.97 -27.37
N PRO A 283 -26.82 11.21 -28.40
CA PRO A 283 -27.13 12.56 -28.87
C PRO A 283 -27.62 13.47 -27.74
N GLY A 284 -26.99 14.62 -27.58
CA GLY A 284 -27.29 15.58 -26.51
C GLY A 284 -26.55 15.34 -25.20
N ALA A 285 -25.75 14.30 -25.08
CA ALA A 285 -24.88 14.09 -23.92
C ALA A 285 -23.87 15.23 -23.76
N LYS A 286 -23.71 15.71 -22.54
CA LYS A 286 -22.70 16.71 -22.16
C LYS A 286 -21.82 16.14 -21.04
N VAL A 287 -20.51 16.21 -21.23
CA VAL A 287 -19.53 15.76 -20.21
C VAL A 287 -18.53 16.88 -20.01
N GLU A 288 -18.43 17.36 -18.78
CA GLU A 288 -17.53 18.45 -18.41
C GLU A 288 -16.76 18.06 -17.13
N ASN A 289 -15.45 18.31 -17.13
CA ASN A 289 -14.56 18.07 -15.99
C ASN A 289 -14.81 16.73 -15.26
N SER A 290 -14.86 15.62 -16.03
CA SER A 290 -15.26 14.30 -15.52
C SER A 290 -14.36 13.20 -16.05
N LEU A 291 -14.23 12.11 -15.29
CA LEU A 291 -13.57 10.87 -15.69
C LEU A 291 -14.62 9.80 -15.98
N VAL A 292 -14.67 9.32 -17.22
CA VAL A 292 -15.62 8.30 -17.65
C VAL A 292 -14.86 7.02 -17.92
N ALA A 293 -15.26 5.93 -17.25
CA ALA A 293 -14.67 4.60 -17.43
C ALA A 293 -15.12 3.97 -18.77
N ASP A 294 -14.36 2.99 -19.23
CA ASP A 294 -14.76 2.16 -20.37
C ASP A 294 -16.11 1.47 -20.10
N GLY A 295 -16.90 1.22 -21.12
CA GLY A 295 -18.22 0.58 -21.03
C GLY A 295 -19.36 1.47 -20.53
N CYS A 296 -19.11 2.73 -20.16
CA CYS A 296 -20.16 3.65 -19.73
C CYS A 296 -21.04 4.11 -20.89
N GLU A 297 -22.33 4.29 -20.63
CA GLU A 297 -23.29 4.90 -21.56
C GLU A 297 -23.83 6.21 -20.96
N ILE A 298 -23.61 7.34 -21.64
CA ILE A 298 -23.98 8.67 -21.16
C ILE A 298 -25.09 9.23 -22.05
N ALA A 299 -26.28 9.45 -21.48
CA ALA A 299 -27.45 10.02 -22.16
C ALA A 299 -27.85 11.43 -21.68
N GLY A 300 -27.18 11.94 -20.64
CA GLY A 300 -27.49 13.22 -20.00
C GLY A 300 -26.25 14.08 -19.78
N THR A 301 -26.29 14.92 -18.76
CA THR A 301 -25.17 15.80 -18.35
C THR A 301 -24.41 15.18 -17.20
N VAL A 302 -23.09 15.11 -17.32
CA VAL A 302 -22.15 14.65 -16.29
C VAL A 302 -21.11 15.76 -16.09
N GLU A 303 -21.05 16.30 -14.90
CA GLU A 303 -20.17 17.41 -14.56
C GLU A 303 -19.43 17.10 -13.23
N ASN A 304 -18.14 17.41 -13.19
CA ASN A 304 -17.29 17.29 -11.99
C ASN A 304 -17.40 15.89 -11.32
N SER A 305 -17.27 14.81 -12.11
CA SER A 305 -17.54 13.44 -11.66
C SER A 305 -16.45 12.44 -12.07
#